data_593f071433b38ae60d08ccc267278c35
#
_entry.id   593f071433b38ae60d08ccc267278c35
#
_cell.length_a   1.000
_cell.length_b   1.000
_cell.length_c   1.000
_cell.angle_alpha   90.00
_cell.angle_beta   90.00
_cell.angle_gamma   90.00
#
_symmetry.space_group_name_H-M   'P 1'
#
loop_
_entity.id
_entity.type
_entity.pdbx_description
1 polymer ?
#
loop_
_entity_poly.entity_id
_entity_poly.type
_entity_poly.pdbx_seq_one_letter_code
_entity_poly.pdbx_strand_id
1 'polypeptide(L)'
;MASITLNKARTIVRKTLAKGREMELKPLSVVVLDAGGNPLAFEREDGAAPGRFEIARGKAYGCVMLGMTGTQLRDRAEAQAYFVTSVNGAYGGRVIPVPGGILVRDKRGQVLGAVGVTGDTSENDAEAGLAGIEAAGLIGEA
;
A
#
# COMPACT_ATOMS: atom_id res chain seq x y z
N MET A 1 9.86 -6.54 -19.73
CA MET A 1 9.02 -5.50 -19.09
C MET A 1 9.15 -5.53 -17.59
N ALA A 2 9.42 -4.39 -17.00
CA ALA A 2 9.55 -4.31 -15.56
C ALA A 2 8.17 -4.49 -14.90
N SER A 3 8.09 -5.38 -13.93
CA SER A 3 6.88 -5.64 -13.17
C SER A 3 7.27 -6.22 -11.80
N ILE A 4 6.34 -6.21 -10.87
CA ILE A 4 6.54 -6.91 -9.61
C ILE A 4 6.25 -8.39 -9.86
N THR A 5 7.26 -9.24 -9.70
CA THR A 5 7.06 -10.69 -9.80
C THR A 5 6.35 -11.20 -8.55
N LEU A 6 5.70 -12.36 -8.64
CA LEU A 6 5.10 -12.99 -7.46
C LEU A 6 6.13 -13.22 -6.36
N ASN A 7 7.34 -13.62 -6.73
CA ASN A 7 8.40 -13.84 -5.75
C ASN A 7 8.77 -12.56 -5.00
N LYS A 8 8.89 -11.44 -5.71
CA LYS A 8 9.14 -10.13 -5.08
C LYS A 8 7.95 -9.68 -4.25
N ALA A 9 6.73 -9.91 -4.72
CA ALA A 9 5.53 -9.58 -3.95
C ALA A 9 5.50 -10.33 -2.61
N ARG A 10 5.85 -11.61 -2.62
CA ARG A 10 5.95 -12.41 -1.40
C ARG A 10 7.04 -11.89 -0.46
N THR A 11 8.18 -11.48 -1.00
CA THR A 11 9.25 -10.87 -0.21
C THR A 11 8.78 -9.59 0.45
N ILE A 12 8.09 -8.72 -0.30
CA ILE A 12 7.53 -7.48 0.23
C ILE A 12 6.60 -7.78 1.42
N VAL A 13 5.66 -8.69 1.23
CA VAL A 13 4.71 -9.05 2.30
C VAL A 13 5.46 -9.56 3.53
N ARG A 14 6.34 -10.55 3.35
CA ARG A 14 7.06 -11.16 4.46
C ARG A 14 7.93 -10.15 5.21
N LYS A 15 8.65 -9.31 4.49
CA LYS A 15 9.55 -8.33 5.11
C LYS A 15 8.80 -7.15 5.74
N THR A 16 7.65 -6.77 5.19
CA THR A 16 6.76 -5.80 5.82
C THR A 16 6.27 -6.32 7.17
N LEU A 17 5.80 -7.56 7.22
CA LEU A 17 5.34 -8.17 8.47
C LEU A 17 6.49 -8.31 9.47
N ALA A 18 7.67 -8.70 9.02
CA ALA A 18 8.85 -8.80 9.88
C ALA A 18 9.20 -7.43 10.48
N LYS A 19 9.14 -6.37 9.68
CA LYS A 19 9.38 -5.01 10.16
C LYS A 19 8.35 -4.59 11.20
N GLY A 20 7.09 -4.94 10.97
CA GLY A 20 6.03 -4.69 11.94
C GLY A 20 6.29 -5.37 13.28
N ARG A 21 6.81 -6.61 13.26
CA ARG A 21 7.17 -7.31 14.50
C ARG A 21 8.38 -6.68 15.18
N GLU A 22 9.37 -6.25 14.40
CA GLU A 22 10.53 -5.52 14.92
C GLU A 22 10.12 -4.21 15.61
N MET A 23 9.16 -3.49 15.03
CA MET A 23 8.63 -2.23 15.59
C MET A 23 7.59 -2.44 16.69
N GLU A 24 7.25 -3.68 17.00
CA GLU A 24 6.23 -4.03 17.99
C GLU A 24 4.85 -3.43 17.67
N LEU A 25 4.50 -3.40 16.39
CA LEU A 25 3.21 -2.87 15.95
C LEU A 25 2.07 -3.86 16.23
N LYS A 26 0.84 -3.36 16.18
CA LYS A 26 -0.35 -4.20 16.18
C LYS A 26 -0.33 -5.10 14.94
N PRO A 27 -1.11 -6.19 14.93
CA PRO A 27 -1.15 -7.10 13.78
C PRO A 27 -1.45 -6.35 12.48
N LEU A 28 -0.65 -6.65 11.45
CA LEU A 28 -0.73 -6.00 10.15
C LEU A 28 -1.39 -6.87 9.09
N SER A 29 -1.95 -6.21 8.10
CA SER A 29 -2.38 -6.82 6.85
C SER A 29 -1.69 -6.08 5.71
N VAL A 30 -1.18 -6.83 4.73
CA VAL A 30 -0.35 -6.29 3.66
C VAL A 30 -0.81 -6.85 2.32
N VAL A 31 -1.08 -5.97 1.36
CA VAL A 31 -1.40 -6.36 -0.01
C VAL A 31 -0.37 -5.75 -0.97
N VAL A 32 -0.03 -6.50 -2.00
CA VAL A 32 0.78 -6.01 -3.11
C VAL A 32 -0.08 -6.05 -4.36
N LEU A 33 -0.24 -4.91 -5.02
CA LEU A 33 -0.97 -4.78 -6.28
C LEU A 33 0.01 -4.55 -7.43
N ASP A 34 -0.35 -5.07 -8.61
CA ASP A 34 0.39 -4.75 -9.83
C ASP A 34 0.02 -3.35 -10.36
N ALA A 35 0.61 -2.96 -11.50
CA ALA A 35 0.38 -1.63 -12.08
C ALA A 35 -1.06 -1.41 -12.57
N GLY A 36 -1.83 -2.47 -12.72
CA GLY A 36 -3.26 -2.39 -13.08
C GLY A 36 -4.19 -2.39 -11.86
N GLY A 37 -3.63 -2.43 -10.65
CA GLY A 37 -4.42 -2.47 -9.43
C GLY A 37 -4.91 -3.86 -9.04
N ASN A 38 -4.36 -4.91 -9.63
CA ASN A 38 -4.76 -6.29 -9.35
C ASN A 38 -3.89 -6.91 -8.26
N PRO A 39 -4.47 -7.67 -7.30
CA PRO A 39 -3.70 -8.28 -6.21
C PRO A 39 -2.73 -9.34 -6.72
N LEU A 40 -1.48 -9.27 -6.26
CA LEU A 40 -0.46 -10.28 -6.49
C LEU A 40 -0.28 -11.16 -5.26
N ALA A 41 -0.32 -10.56 -4.07
CA ALA A 41 -0.15 -11.27 -2.80
C ALA A 41 -0.84 -10.49 -1.69
N PHE A 42 -1.37 -11.21 -0.71
CA PHE A 42 -1.97 -10.63 0.48
C PHE A 42 -1.77 -11.57 1.66
N GLU A 43 -1.42 -11.01 2.82
CA GLU A 43 -1.44 -11.75 4.08
C GLU A 43 -2.02 -10.88 5.19
N ARG A 44 -2.81 -11.51 6.04
CA ARG A 44 -3.38 -10.92 7.24
C ARG A 44 -2.82 -11.66 8.44
N GLU A 45 -2.10 -10.95 9.32
CA GLU A 45 -1.56 -11.56 10.53
C GLU A 45 -2.68 -12.02 11.47
N ASP A 46 -2.38 -13.03 12.26
CA ASP A 46 -3.27 -13.49 13.33
C ASP A 46 -3.61 -12.31 14.24
N GLY A 47 -4.87 -12.20 14.60
CA GLY A 47 -5.36 -11.12 15.46
C GLY A 47 -5.75 -9.83 14.73
N ALA A 48 -5.44 -9.70 13.45
CA ALA A 48 -5.89 -8.55 12.67
C ALA A 48 -7.40 -8.63 12.40
N ALA A 49 -8.06 -7.47 12.36
CA ALA A 49 -9.50 -7.42 12.11
C ALA A 49 -9.86 -7.96 10.72
N PRO A 50 -11.05 -8.58 10.56
CA PRO A 50 -11.41 -9.27 9.32
C PRO A 50 -11.57 -8.35 8.09
N GLY A 51 -11.89 -7.08 8.28
CA GLY A 51 -12.07 -6.13 7.17
C GLY A 51 -10.79 -5.51 6.64
N ARG A 52 -9.63 -5.95 7.08
CA ARG A 52 -8.36 -5.29 6.75
C ARG A 52 -7.92 -5.48 5.30
N PHE A 53 -8.39 -6.52 4.61
CA PHE A 53 -8.06 -6.66 3.19
C PHE A 53 -8.58 -5.47 2.38
N GLU A 54 -9.84 -5.10 2.58
CA GLU A 54 -10.44 -3.98 1.85
C GLU A 54 -9.73 -2.67 2.12
N ILE A 55 -9.30 -2.45 3.38
CA ILE A 55 -8.57 -1.23 3.75
C ILE A 55 -7.18 -1.22 3.14
N ALA A 56 -6.44 -2.32 3.25
CA ALA A 56 -5.11 -2.43 2.64
C ALA A 56 -5.18 -2.23 1.12
N ARG A 57 -6.13 -2.92 0.47
CA ARG A 57 -6.34 -2.78 -0.96
C ARG A 57 -6.72 -1.36 -1.35
N GLY A 58 -7.60 -0.73 -0.59
CA GLY A 58 -8.04 0.64 -0.86
C GLY A 58 -6.90 1.65 -0.78
N LYS A 59 -6.00 1.49 0.18
CA LYS A 59 -4.80 2.32 0.30
C LYS A 59 -3.90 2.17 -0.94
N ALA A 60 -3.61 0.94 -1.33
CA ALA A 60 -2.77 0.65 -2.50
C ALA A 60 -3.47 1.02 -3.81
N TYR A 61 -4.77 0.72 -3.93
CA TYR A 61 -5.54 0.95 -5.15
C TYR A 61 -5.59 2.44 -5.51
N GLY A 62 -5.83 3.29 -4.53
CA GLY A 62 -5.82 4.74 -4.73
C GLY A 62 -4.48 5.24 -5.28
N CYS A 63 -3.38 4.69 -4.75
CA CYS A 63 -2.04 5.06 -5.22
C CYS A 63 -1.83 4.70 -6.69
N VAL A 64 -2.17 3.47 -7.09
CA VAL A 64 -1.99 3.01 -8.46
C VAL A 64 -2.88 3.79 -9.43
N MET A 65 -4.16 3.92 -9.11
CA MET A 65 -5.12 4.55 -10.02
C MET A 65 -4.85 6.04 -10.24
N LEU A 66 -4.36 6.73 -9.22
CA LEU A 66 -4.15 8.18 -9.28
C LEU A 66 -2.69 8.58 -9.45
N GLY A 67 -1.75 7.63 -9.35
CA GLY A 67 -0.32 7.94 -9.43
C GLY A 67 0.14 8.80 -8.26
N MET A 68 -0.45 8.64 -7.08
CA MET A 68 -0.17 9.42 -5.89
C MET A 68 0.21 8.51 -4.74
N THR A 69 1.04 9.02 -3.82
CA THR A 69 1.33 8.28 -2.58
C THR A 69 0.16 8.39 -1.61
N GLY A 70 0.12 7.50 -0.61
CA GLY A 70 -0.90 7.58 0.43
C GLY A 70 -0.88 8.90 1.18
N THR A 71 0.31 9.45 1.43
CA THR A 71 0.47 10.76 2.06
C THR A 71 -0.09 11.88 1.18
N GLN A 72 0.22 11.85 -0.12
CA GLN A 72 -0.33 12.83 -1.06
C GLN A 72 -1.85 12.76 -1.15
N LEU A 73 -2.40 11.53 -1.14
CA LEU A 73 -3.86 11.33 -1.14
C LEU A 73 -4.51 11.92 0.11
N ARG A 74 -3.90 11.69 1.28
CA ARG A 74 -4.39 12.28 2.54
C ARG A 74 -4.37 13.80 2.46
N ASP A 75 -3.26 14.37 2.04
CA ASP A 75 -3.11 15.82 1.94
C ASP A 75 -4.14 16.40 0.96
N ARG A 76 -4.38 15.71 -0.16
CA ARG A 76 -5.39 16.11 -1.13
C ARG A 76 -6.79 16.02 -0.54
N ALA A 77 -7.07 14.97 0.26
CA ALA A 77 -8.36 14.80 0.91
C ALA A 77 -8.63 15.92 1.92
N GLU A 78 -7.60 16.34 2.63
CA GLU A 78 -7.72 17.46 3.59
C GLU A 78 -7.92 18.79 2.88
N ALA A 79 -7.21 19.02 1.79
CA ALA A 79 -7.29 20.28 1.05
C ALA A 79 -8.50 20.36 0.13
N GLN A 80 -8.90 19.25 -0.48
CA GLN A 80 -9.96 19.18 -1.48
C GLN A 80 -10.78 17.90 -1.32
N ALA A 81 -11.52 17.80 -0.21
CA ALA A 81 -12.33 16.63 0.08
C ALA A 81 -13.30 16.29 -1.07
N TYR A 82 -13.85 17.31 -1.74
CA TYR A 82 -14.76 17.10 -2.86
C TYR A 82 -14.11 16.32 -4.01
N PHE A 83 -12.82 16.53 -4.26
CA PHE A 83 -12.10 15.80 -5.31
C PHE A 83 -11.98 14.33 -4.96
N VAL A 84 -11.49 14.03 -3.77
CA VAL A 84 -11.27 12.64 -3.33
C VAL A 84 -12.60 11.89 -3.23
N THR A 85 -13.65 12.55 -2.74
CA THR A 85 -14.99 11.94 -2.68
C THR A 85 -15.50 11.59 -4.08
N SER A 86 -15.32 12.48 -5.04
CA SER A 86 -15.75 12.26 -6.43
C SER A 86 -14.98 11.12 -7.09
N VAL A 87 -13.66 11.12 -6.91
CA VAL A 87 -12.76 10.08 -7.44
C VAL A 87 -13.10 8.72 -6.82
N ASN A 88 -13.36 8.68 -5.53
CA ASN A 88 -13.74 7.44 -4.86
C ASN A 88 -15.02 6.85 -5.46
N GLY A 89 -15.99 7.69 -5.79
CA GLY A 89 -17.20 7.26 -6.50
C GLY A 89 -16.88 6.67 -7.88
N ALA A 90 -15.97 7.30 -8.62
CA ALA A 90 -15.55 6.82 -9.95
C ALA A 90 -14.87 5.45 -9.87
N TYR A 91 -14.19 5.15 -8.78
CA TYR A 91 -13.49 3.87 -8.57
C TYR A 91 -14.27 2.89 -7.70
N GLY A 92 -15.57 3.05 -7.59
CA GLY A 92 -16.44 2.10 -6.89
C GLY A 92 -16.26 2.03 -5.38
N GLY A 93 -15.83 3.13 -4.76
CA GLY A 93 -15.65 3.20 -3.32
C GLY A 93 -14.35 2.57 -2.82
N ARG A 94 -13.39 2.28 -3.72
CA ARG A 94 -12.19 1.53 -3.36
C ARG A 94 -10.99 2.38 -2.93
N VAL A 95 -11.08 3.69 -3.02
CA VAL A 95 -9.94 4.56 -2.68
C VAL A 95 -9.97 4.94 -1.21
N ILE A 96 -8.89 4.63 -0.49
CA ILE A 96 -8.72 5.03 0.91
C ILE A 96 -7.52 5.96 0.99
N PRO A 97 -7.74 7.28 1.18
CA PRO A 97 -6.71 8.31 1.05
C PRO A 97 -5.94 8.52 2.35
N VAL A 98 -5.13 7.54 2.74
CA VAL A 98 -4.33 7.64 3.96
C VAL A 98 -2.95 7.02 3.76
N PRO A 99 -1.94 7.43 4.55
CA PRO A 99 -0.63 6.78 4.52
C PRO A 99 -0.75 5.28 4.82
N GLY A 100 0.20 4.51 4.34
CA GLY A 100 0.14 3.06 4.31
C GLY A 100 -0.09 2.54 2.90
N GLY A 101 -0.54 3.41 1.98
CA GLY A 101 -0.48 3.18 0.55
C GLY A 101 0.85 3.69 0.01
N ILE A 102 1.61 2.85 -0.68
CA ILE A 102 2.97 3.13 -1.09
C ILE A 102 3.14 2.76 -2.57
N LEU A 103 3.57 3.71 -3.39
CA LEU A 103 3.91 3.40 -4.77
C LEU A 103 5.22 2.61 -4.81
N VAL A 104 5.24 1.60 -5.67
CA VAL A 104 6.44 0.79 -5.92
C VAL A 104 7.00 1.18 -7.29
N ARG A 105 8.26 1.57 -7.31
CA ARG A 105 8.93 2.00 -8.52
C ARG A 105 10.19 1.18 -8.78
N ASP A 106 10.58 1.11 -10.04
CA ASP A 106 11.90 0.60 -10.41
C ASP A 106 12.94 1.73 -10.36
N LYS A 107 14.19 1.41 -10.70
CA LYS A 107 15.30 2.37 -10.68
C LYS A 107 15.14 3.50 -11.69
N ARG A 108 14.29 3.32 -12.70
CA ARG A 108 13.99 4.35 -13.70
C ARG A 108 12.84 5.26 -13.26
N GLY A 109 12.25 4.98 -12.11
CA GLY A 109 11.10 5.73 -11.60
C GLY A 109 9.76 5.28 -12.16
N GLN A 110 9.71 4.20 -12.92
CA GLN A 110 8.46 3.68 -13.45
C GLN A 110 7.65 3.03 -12.33
N VAL A 111 6.35 3.32 -12.28
CA VAL A 111 5.44 2.70 -11.30
C VAL A 111 5.19 1.26 -11.72
N LEU A 112 5.53 0.33 -10.83
CA LEU A 112 5.32 -1.10 -11.03
C LEU A 112 4.07 -1.62 -10.34
N GLY A 113 3.56 -0.87 -9.39
CA GLY A 113 2.40 -1.25 -8.59
C GLY A 113 2.36 -0.47 -7.30
N ALA A 114 1.67 -1.00 -6.30
CA ALA A 114 1.59 -0.38 -4.99
C ALA A 114 1.46 -1.43 -3.90
N VAL A 115 1.84 -1.03 -2.69
CA VAL A 115 1.67 -1.83 -1.47
C VAL A 115 0.70 -1.08 -0.57
N GLY A 116 -0.20 -1.82 0.06
CA GLY A 116 -1.09 -1.28 1.08
C GLY A 116 -0.86 -2.01 2.39
N VAL A 117 -0.60 -1.24 3.44
CA VAL A 117 -0.39 -1.76 4.80
C VAL A 117 -1.40 -1.13 5.73
N THR A 118 -2.01 -1.94 6.58
CA THR A 118 -2.97 -1.46 7.57
C THR A 118 -2.87 -2.29 8.84
N GLY A 119 -3.19 -1.68 9.98
CA GLY A 119 -3.24 -2.36 11.27
C GLY A 119 -2.76 -1.53 12.44
N ASP A 120 -1.84 -0.62 12.24
CA ASP A 120 -1.32 0.28 13.27
C ASP A 120 -1.64 1.73 12.89
N THR A 121 -0.85 2.71 13.31
CA THR A 121 -1.03 4.07 12.80
C THR A 121 -0.65 4.11 11.33
N SER A 122 -1.24 5.04 10.58
CA SER A 122 -0.95 5.15 9.14
C SER A 122 0.53 5.40 8.88
N GLU A 123 1.20 6.17 9.71
CA GLU A 123 2.63 6.46 9.60
C GLU A 123 3.47 5.21 9.86
N ASN A 124 3.14 4.43 10.87
CA ASN A 124 3.84 3.18 11.17
C ASN A 124 3.59 2.13 10.08
N ASP A 125 2.37 2.07 9.56
CA ASP A 125 2.02 1.19 8.44
C ASP A 125 2.90 1.51 7.22
N ALA A 126 3.07 2.79 6.91
CA ALA A 126 3.91 3.24 5.79
C ALA A 126 5.38 2.87 6.01
N GLU A 127 5.90 3.05 7.22
CA GLU A 127 7.29 2.71 7.53
C GLU A 127 7.55 1.21 7.34
N ALA A 128 6.65 0.37 7.82
CA ALA A 128 6.77 -1.08 7.67
C ALA A 128 6.76 -1.47 6.19
N GLY A 129 5.85 -0.89 5.41
CA GLY A 129 5.74 -1.18 3.97
C GLY A 129 6.96 -0.75 3.18
N LEU A 130 7.52 0.43 3.48
CA LEU A 130 8.75 0.91 2.85
C LEU A 130 9.90 -0.08 3.08
N ALA A 131 10.05 -0.58 4.31
CA ALA A 131 11.09 -1.55 4.63
C ALA A 131 10.92 -2.84 3.81
N GLY A 132 9.69 -3.30 3.63
CA GLY A 132 9.40 -4.49 2.82
C GLY A 132 9.75 -4.30 1.35
N ILE A 133 9.41 -3.15 0.79
CA ILE A 133 9.70 -2.83 -0.62
C ILE A 133 11.21 -2.76 -0.85
N GLU A 134 11.94 -2.08 0.03
CA GLU A 134 13.39 -1.97 -0.06
C GLU A 134 14.07 -3.33 0.05
N ALA A 135 13.57 -4.20 0.93
CA ALA A 135 14.11 -5.56 1.08
C ALA A 135 13.95 -6.40 -0.18
N ALA A 136 12.99 -6.07 -1.03
CA ALA A 136 12.79 -6.75 -2.33
C ALA A 136 13.63 -6.12 -3.45
N GLY A 137 14.45 -5.10 -3.14
CA GLY A 137 15.29 -4.44 -4.12
C GLY A 137 14.55 -3.43 -5.00
N LEU A 138 13.38 -2.98 -4.55
CA LEU A 138 12.56 -2.00 -5.25
C LEU A 138 12.54 -0.67 -4.48
N ILE A 139 11.98 0.35 -5.08
CA ILE A 139 11.92 1.69 -4.48
C ILE A 139 10.48 1.98 -4.09
N GLY A 140 10.27 2.29 -2.80
CA GLY A 140 8.97 2.71 -2.29
C GLY A 140 8.88 4.22 -2.18
N GLU A 141 7.70 4.75 -2.53
CA GLU A 141 7.38 6.15 -2.33
C GLU A 141 6.09 6.23 -1.53
N ALA A 142 6.19 6.76 -0.31
CA ALA A 142 5.06 6.82 0.62
C ALA A 142 4.40 8.19 0.69
#